data_215962b893bcf4c88772b8ade99b0016
#
_entry.id   215962b893bcf4c88772b8ade99b0016
#
_cell.length_a   1.000
_cell.length_b   1.000
_cell.length_c   1.000
_cell.angle_alpha   90.00
_cell.angle_beta   90.00
_cell.angle_gamma   90.00
#
_symmetry.space_group_name_H-M   'P 1'
#
loop_
_entity.id
_entity.type
_entity.pdbx_description
1 polymer ?
#
loop_
_entity_poly.entity_id
_entity_poly.type
_entity_poly.pdbx_seq_one_letter_code
_entity_poly.pdbx_strand_id
1 'polypeptide(L)'
;GLDIEKKAWRAQIIQIEPKNNRILLKFAEKRDRRPPLDQDTKQGFLYLSIFTVKIQRKRQQDALDLIINRRNPMPSLHALLQGIEVEQPAKNWRKEKWKSSKTKALFKGGRPTIKQQEAIELALNSADLTIIIGPPGTGKTQVITALQQRISELSHESIQRSILLTSYQHDAVDNVVDRSNVMGIAGLRVGGK
;
A
#
# COMPACT_ATOMS: atom_id res chain seq x y z
N GLY A 1 -0.27 -19.76 26.43
CA GLY A 1 0.19 -18.45 25.97
C GLY A 1 -0.90 -17.58 25.35
N LEU A 2 -2.13 -18.10 25.12
CA LEU A 2 -3.21 -17.38 24.41
C LEU A 2 -4.14 -16.55 25.32
N ASP A 3 -4.12 -16.80 26.62
CA ASP A 3 -5.03 -16.13 27.56
C ASP A 3 -4.55 -14.76 28.07
N ILE A 4 -3.26 -14.50 27.99
CA ILE A 4 -2.67 -13.24 28.47
C ILE A 4 -3.09 -12.07 27.57
N GLU A 5 -3.17 -12.28 26.25
CA GLU A 5 -3.55 -11.20 25.31
C GLU A 5 -5.01 -10.73 25.47
N LYS A 6 -5.90 -11.56 26.00
CA LYS A 6 -7.31 -11.18 26.24
C LYS A 6 -7.49 -10.29 27.48
N LYS A 7 -6.54 -10.37 28.42
CA LYS A 7 -6.58 -9.60 29.67
C LYS A 7 -5.65 -8.38 29.68
N ALA A 8 -4.80 -8.24 28.66
CA ALA A 8 -3.83 -7.18 28.57
C ALA A 8 -4.43 -5.87 28.02
N TRP A 9 -3.96 -4.76 28.54
CA TRP A 9 -4.29 -3.43 28.07
C TRP A 9 -3.40 -3.06 26.88
N ARG A 10 -3.99 -2.47 25.85
CA ARG A 10 -3.24 -2.00 24.68
C ARG A 10 -2.97 -0.52 24.79
N ALA A 11 -1.72 -0.16 24.55
CA ALA A 11 -1.29 1.23 24.54
C ALA A 11 -0.29 1.45 23.39
N GLN A 12 -0.21 2.68 22.95
CA GLN A 12 0.81 3.14 22.02
C GLN A 12 1.94 3.80 22.81
N ILE A 13 3.17 3.49 22.48
CA ILE A 13 4.32 4.21 23.04
C ILE A 13 4.39 5.57 22.34
N ILE A 14 4.28 6.63 23.11
CA ILE A 14 4.38 8.01 22.63
C ILE A 14 5.82 8.51 22.75
N GLN A 15 6.46 8.22 23.88
CA GLN A 15 7.81 8.69 24.15
C GLN A 15 8.56 7.69 25.01
N ILE A 16 9.85 7.58 24.77
CA ILE A 16 10.77 6.81 25.60
C ILE A 16 11.83 7.77 26.11
N GLU A 17 12.00 7.81 27.42
CA GLU A 17 13.00 8.60 28.12
C GLU A 17 14.04 7.69 28.81
N PRO A 18 15.08 7.23 28.08
CA PRO A 18 16.01 6.24 28.62
C PRO A 18 16.76 6.72 29.87
N LYS A 19 17.06 8.03 29.92
CA LYS A 19 17.77 8.63 31.07
C LYS A 19 16.97 8.55 32.37
N ASN A 20 15.65 8.56 32.27
CA ASN A 20 14.74 8.57 33.43
C ASN A 20 14.06 7.21 33.62
N ASN A 21 14.40 6.22 32.82
CA ASN A 21 13.72 4.91 32.79
C ASN A 21 12.18 5.04 32.69
N ARG A 22 11.71 5.99 31.88
CA ARG A 22 10.28 6.27 31.71
C ARG A 22 9.81 5.97 30.29
N ILE A 23 8.60 5.45 30.20
CA ILE A 23 7.89 5.24 28.94
C ILE A 23 6.52 5.90 29.06
N LEU A 24 6.23 6.84 28.16
CA LEU A 24 4.91 7.46 28.05
C LEU A 24 4.02 6.62 27.14
N LEU A 25 2.89 6.17 27.68
CA LEU A 25 1.93 5.34 26.98
C LEU A 25 0.61 6.09 26.77
N LYS A 26 0.05 6.01 25.55
CA LYS A 26 -1.30 6.46 25.24
C LYS A 26 -2.20 5.22 25.08
N PHE A 27 -3.19 5.11 25.96
CA PHE A 27 -4.19 4.06 25.86
C PHE A 27 -5.25 4.41 24.82
N ALA A 28 -5.78 3.41 24.10
CA ALA A 28 -6.86 3.63 23.16
C ALA A 28 -8.15 4.03 23.90
N GLU A 29 -8.78 5.11 23.47
CA GLU A 29 -9.98 5.72 24.12
C GLU A 29 -11.25 4.86 24.02
N LYS A 30 -11.19 3.69 23.42
CA LYS A 30 -12.38 2.86 23.21
C LYS A 30 -12.67 1.94 24.39
N ARG A 31 -13.81 2.22 25.01
CA ARG A 31 -14.57 1.50 26.03
C ARG A 31 -14.08 1.71 27.47
N ASP A 32 -14.89 2.36 28.24
CA ASP A 32 -15.18 2.42 29.70
C ASP A 32 -14.30 1.67 30.73
N ARG A 33 -13.15 1.17 30.36
CA ARG A 33 -12.20 0.52 31.24
C ARG A 33 -10.84 1.16 31.07
N ARG A 34 -10.59 2.18 31.85
CA ARG A 34 -9.19 2.58 32.10
C ARG A 34 -8.48 1.40 32.76
N PRO A 35 -7.20 1.15 32.42
CA PRO A 35 -6.44 0.18 33.19
C PRO A 35 -6.57 0.57 34.67
N PRO A 36 -6.83 -0.37 35.57
CA PRO A 36 -6.79 -0.10 37.00
C PRO A 36 -5.34 0.18 37.41
N LEU A 37 -4.91 1.39 37.10
CA LEU A 37 -3.67 1.95 37.64
C LEU A 37 -4.01 2.50 39.00
N ASP A 38 -4.38 1.60 39.93
CA ASP A 38 -4.48 1.93 41.31
C ASP A 38 -3.11 2.39 41.79
N GLN A 39 -3.08 3.39 42.70
CA GLN A 39 -1.85 3.87 43.30
C GLN A 39 -1.02 2.75 43.95
N ASP A 40 -1.61 1.59 44.14
CA ASP A 40 -1.02 0.38 44.70
C ASP A 40 -0.48 -0.61 43.68
N THR A 41 -0.69 -0.41 42.34
CA THR A 41 -0.14 -1.30 41.32
C THR A 41 1.36 -1.05 41.19
N LYS A 42 2.13 -1.78 41.98
CA LYS A 42 3.60 -1.61 42.05
C LYS A 42 4.38 -2.36 40.99
N GLN A 43 3.76 -3.30 40.27
CA GLN A 43 4.45 -4.13 39.26
C GLN A 43 3.55 -4.49 38.09
N GLY A 44 4.13 -4.50 36.92
CA GLY A 44 3.47 -4.89 35.69
C GLY A 44 4.48 -5.32 34.61
N PHE A 45 4.00 -5.94 33.56
CA PHE A 45 4.82 -6.36 32.44
C PHE A 45 4.40 -5.61 31.18
N LEU A 46 5.36 -5.01 30.52
CA LEU A 46 5.18 -4.45 29.19
C LEU A 46 5.71 -5.44 28.14
N TYR A 47 4.89 -5.75 27.14
CA TYR A 47 5.30 -6.58 26.03
C TYR A 47 4.77 -6.04 24.71
N LEU A 48 5.49 -6.29 23.63
CA LEU A 48 5.06 -5.92 22.29
C LEU A 48 3.88 -6.80 21.85
N SER A 49 2.76 -6.17 21.48
CA SER A 49 1.65 -6.92 20.89
C SER A 49 2.05 -7.44 19.51
N ILE A 50 2.08 -8.75 19.35
CA ILE A 50 2.32 -9.41 18.07
C ILE A 50 1.03 -9.64 17.28
N PHE A 51 -0.11 -9.14 17.76
CA PHE A 51 -1.42 -9.38 17.16
C PHE A 51 -1.46 -8.89 15.69
N THR A 52 -0.98 -7.68 15.43
CA THR A 52 -0.91 -7.13 14.09
C THR A 52 0.00 -7.96 13.19
N VAL A 53 1.13 -8.40 13.72
CA VAL A 53 2.08 -9.26 12.99
C VAL A 53 1.46 -10.61 12.67
N LYS A 54 0.71 -11.21 13.61
CA LYS A 54 -0.01 -12.49 13.38
C LYS A 54 -1.04 -12.36 12.27
N ILE A 55 -1.84 -11.28 12.28
CA ILE A 55 -2.83 -11.01 11.22
C ILE A 55 -2.13 -10.82 9.88
N GLN A 56 -1.06 -10.05 9.85
CA GLN A 56 -0.29 -9.81 8.62
C GLN A 56 0.29 -11.12 8.08
N ARG A 57 0.92 -11.92 8.93
CA ARG A 57 1.46 -13.24 8.53
C ARG A 57 0.37 -14.16 8.01
N LYS A 58 -0.80 -14.20 8.66
CA LYS A 58 -1.93 -14.98 8.17
C LYS A 58 -2.37 -14.54 6.77
N ARG A 59 -2.54 -13.23 6.55
CA ARG A 59 -2.90 -12.68 5.23
C ARG A 59 -1.85 -13.00 4.16
N GLN A 60 -0.57 -12.97 4.51
CA GLN A 60 0.51 -13.35 3.59
C GLN A 60 0.43 -14.85 3.25
N GLN A 61 0.16 -15.70 4.24
CA GLN A 61 -0.01 -17.13 4.02
C GLN A 61 -1.22 -17.42 3.15
N ASP A 62 -2.37 -16.82 3.45
CA ASP A 62 -3.61 -16.96 2.66
C ASP A 62 -3.37 -16.54 1.19
N ALA A 63 -2.64 -15.44 0.97
CA ALA A 63 -2.29 -14.97 -0.38
C ALA A 63 -1.35 -15.95 -1.10
N LEU A 64 -0.35 -16.48 -0.39
CA LEU A 64 0.56 -17.47 -0.94
C LEU A 64 -0.17 -18.76 -1.34
N ASP A 65 -1.10 -19.21 -0.51
CA ASP A 65 -1.92 -20.40 -0.79
C ASP A 65 -2.81 -20.19 -2.03
N LEU A 66 -3.35 -18.99 -2.23
CA LEU A 66 -4.08 -18.64 -3.46
C LEU A 66 -3.18 -18.68 -4.70
N ILE A 67 -1.94 -18.23 -4.59
CA ILE A 67 -0.97 -18.25 -5.68
C ILE A 67 -0.55 -19.68 -6.03
N ILE A 68 -0.16 -20.47 -5.02
CA ILE A 68 0.28 -21.86 -5.20
C ILE A 68 -0.84 -22.71 -5.82
N ASN A 69 -2.07 -22.54 -5.35
CA ASN A 69 -3.22 -23.29 -5.85
C ASN A 69 -3.81 -22.71 -7.14
N ARG A 70 -3.19 -21.70 -7.75
CA ARG A 70 -3.65 -21.04 -8.99
C ARG A 70 -5.07 -20.49 -8.92
N ARG A 71 -5.52 -20.10 -7.71
CA ARG A 71 -6.85 -19.53 -7.44
C ARG A 71 -6.86 -18.01 -7.42
N ASN A 72 -5.76 -17.38 -7.85
CA ASN A 72 -5.66 -15.93 -7.97
C ASN A 72 -6.11 -15.47 -9.38
N PRO A 73 -6.46 -14.17 -9.56
CA PRO A 73 -6.91 -13.61 -10.85
C PRO A 73 -5.86 -13.65 -11.95
N MET A 74 -4.58 -13.94 -11.60
CA MET A 74 -3.46 -14.04 -12.54
C MET A 74 -2.88 -15.46 -12.47
N PRO A 75 -3.40 -16.43 -13.23
CA PRO A 75 -3.00 -17.85 -13.13
C PRO A 75 -1.51 -18.10 -13.37
N SER A 76 -0.87 -17.28 -14.20
CA SER A 76 0.56 -17.35 -14.50
C SER A 76 1.47 -16.81 -13.37
N LEU A 77 0.92 -16.15 -12.34
CA LEU A 77 1.72 -15.52 -11.28
C LEU A 77 2.64 -16.51 -10.55
N HIS A 78 2.16 -17.74 -10.32
CA HIS A 78 2.99 -18.78 -9.70
C HIS A 78 4.25 -19.09 -10.52
N ALA A 79 4.11 -19.26 -11.83
CA ALA A 79 5.23 -19.53 -12.73
C ALA A 79 6.20 -18.35 -12.82
N LEU A 80 5.66 -17.10 -12.90
CA LEU A 80 6.47 -15.89 -12.90
C LEU A 80 7.30 -15.74 -11.62
N LEU A 81 6.73 -16.02 -10.47
CA LEU A 81 7.44 -15.96 -9.19
C LEU A 81 8.51 -17.04 -9.05
N GLN A 82 8.40 -18.14 -9.78
CA GLN A 82 9.42 -19.19 -9.88
C GLN A 82 10.50 -18.86 -10.91
N GLY A 83 10.41 -17.75 -11.62
CA GLY A 83 11.32 -17.39 -12.70
C GLY A 83 11.11 -18.21 -13.98
N ILE A 84 9.97 -18.88 -14.11
CA ILE A 84 9.61 -19.61 -15.30
C ILE A 84 9.11 -18.61 -16.35
N GLU A 85 9.67 -18.69 -17.55
CA GLU A 85 9.23 -17.87 -18.68
C GLU A 85 7.79 -18.23 -19.04
N VAL A 86 6.90 -17.24 -19.03
CA VAL A 86 5.49 -17.42 -19.36
C VAL A 86 5.23 -16.69 -20.67
N GLU A 87 4.67 -17.41 -21.63
CA GLU A 87 4.18 -16.80 -22.86
C GLU A 87 3.16 -15.70 -22.52
N GLN A 88 3.52 -14.47 -22.82
CA GLN A 88 2.60 -13.36 -22.69
C GLN A 88 1.65 -13.37 -23.87
N PRO A 89 0.34 -13.22 -23.67
CA PRO A 89 -0.58 -13.15 -24.79
C PRO A 89 -0.15 -12.00 -25.72
N ALA A 90 0.03 -12.32 -26.99
CA ALA A 90 0.40 -11.34 -28.00
C ALA A 90 -0.65 -10.22 -28.03
N LYS A 91 -0.31 -9.09 -27.44
CA LYS A 91 -1.16 -7.90 -27.49
C LYS A 91 -0.88 -7.19 -28.82
N ASN A 92 -1.77 -7.33 -29.76
CA ASN A 92 -1.86 -6.47 -30.95
C ASN A 92 -2.34 -5.06 -30.56
N TRP A 93 -1.63 -4.42 -29.63
CA TRP A 93 -2.04 -3.10 -29.15
C TRP A 93 -1.13 -2.03 -29.75
N ARG A 94 -1.71 -0.90 -30.14
CA ARG A 94 -0.95 0.33 -30.30
C ARG A 94 -0.19 0.57 -29.01
N LYS A 95 1.14 0.74 -29.08
CA LYS A 95 1.96 1.06 -27.93
C LYS A 95 1.51 2.41 -27.35
N GLU A 96 0.90 2.35 -26.18
CA GLU A 96 0.46 3.53 -25.48
C GLU A 96 1.66 4.34 -24.97
N LYS A 97 1.56 5.65 -25.12
CA LYS A 97 2.60 6.60 -24.70
C LYS A 97 2.23 7.26 -23.38
N TRP A 98 3.23 7.60 -22.58
CA TRP A 98 3.05 8.33 -21.34
C TRP A 98 2.39 9.70 -21.55
N LYS A 99 2.59 10.30 -22.73
CA LYS A 99 2.33 11.70 -23.02
C LYS A 99 0.85 11.97 -23.25
N SER A 100 0.28 12.78 -22.35
CA SER A 100 -0.98 13.51 -22.57
C SER A 100 -0.83 14.93 -22.01
N SER A 101 -1.80 15.82 -22.29
CA SER A 101 -1.81 17.16 -21.70
C SER A 101 -1.90 17.12 -20.18
N LYS A 102 -2.75 16.24 -19.64
CA LYS A 102 -2.97 16.07 -18.21
C LYS A 102 -1.76 15.42 -17.50
N THR A 103 -1.17 14.39 -18.11
CA THR A 103 0.03 13.77 -17.50
C THR A 103 1.23 14.69 -17.49
N LYS A 104 1.39 15.55 -18.50
CA LYS A 104 2.46 16.58 -18.48
C LYS A 104 2.35 17.52 -17.28
N ALA A 105 1.14 17.94 -16.93
CA ALA A 105 0.90 18.86 -15.81
C ALA A 105 1.33 18.28 -14.44
N LEU A 106 1.46 16.96 -14.32
CA LEU A 106 1.91 16.29 -13.09
C LEU A 106 3.40 16.48 -12.81
N PHE A 107 4.19 16.79 -13.81
CA PHE A 107 5.64 16.86 -13.71
C PHE A 107 6.16 18.29 -13.76
N LYS A 108 7.12 18.59 -12.88
CA LYS A 108 7.80 19.88 -12.86
C LYS A 108 8.44 20.13 -14.23
N GLY A 109 8.14 21.27 -14.86
CA GLY A 109 8.60 21.56 -16.23
C GLY A 109 7.88 20.78 -17.34
N GLY A 110 6.76 20.10 -17.05
CA GLY A 110 5.95 19.41 -18.05
C GLY A 110 6.58 18.13 -18.61
N ARG A 111 7.65 17.64 -18.01
CA ARG A 111 8.34 16.42 -18.45
C ARG A 111 8.77 15.52 -17.29
N PRO A 112 8.41 14.23 -17.33
CA PRO A 112 9.05 13.23 -16.48
C PRO A 112 10.49 12.98 -16.94
N THR A 113 11.31 12.44 -16.06
CA THR A 113 12.64 11.93 -16.43
C THR A 113 12.51 10.77 -17.42
N ILE A 114 13.56 10.47 -18.15
CA ILE A 114 13.56 9.34 -19.12
C ILE A 114 13.14 8.05 -18.40
N LYS A 115 13.65 7.78 -17.21
CA LYS A 115 13.29 6.57 -16.44
C LYS A 115 11.84 6.54 -15.98
N GLN A 116 11.28 7.69 -15.64
CA GLN A 116 9.85 7.79 -15.32
C GLN A 116 8.98 7.57 -16.56
N GLN A 117 9.40 8.07 -17.73
CA GLN A 117 8.71 7.82 -19.00
C GLN A 117 8.70 6.33 -19.33
N GLU A 118 9.87 5.71 -19.28
CA GLU A 118 10.04 4.27 -19.52
C GLU A 118 9.14 3.45 -18.58
N ALA A 119 9.12 3.79 -17.28
CA ALA A 119 8.30 3.10 -16.29
C ALA A 119 6.80 3.21 -16.58
N ILE A 120 6.33 4.41 -16.95
CA ILE A 120 4.92 4.63 -17.30
C ILE A 120 4.55 3.86 -18.56
N GLU A 121 5.36 3.95 -19.61
CA GLU A 121 5.10 3.28 -20.88
C GLU A 121 5.17 1.75 -20.73
N LEU A 122 6.13 1.24 -19.94
CA LEU A 122 6.20 -0.18 -19.65
C LEU A 122 4.93 -0.67 -18.96
N ALA A 123 4.47 0.03 -17.91
CA ALA A 123 3.28 -0.37 -17.19
C ALA A 123 1.99 -0.26 -18.01
N LEU A 124 1.87 0.74 -18.90
CA LEU A 124 0.72 0.89 -19.78
C LEU A 124 0.64 -0.23 -20.84
N ASN A 125 1.78 -0.75 -21.24
CA ASN A 125 1.89 -1.75 -22.32
C ASN A 125 2.15 -3.17 -21.79
N SER A 126 2.28 -3.34 -20.48
CA SER A 126 2.41 -4.66 -19.87
C SER A 126 1.06 -5.38 -19.83
N ALA A 127 1.10 -6.69 -20.06
CA ALA A 127 -0.13 -7.50 -20.05
C ALA A 127 -0.66 -7.69 -18.63
N ASP A 128 0.22 -8.12 -17.72
CA ASP A 128 -0.18 -8.65 -16.42
C ASP A 128 0.54 -7.95 -15.26
N LEU A 129 1.86 -7.94 -15.23
CA LEU A 129 2.65 -7.49 -14.11
C LEU A 129 3.77 -6.55 -14.55
N THR A 130 3.87 -5.41 -13.87
CA THR A 130 5.02 -4.52 -14.00
C THR A 130 5.59 -4.21 -12.62
N ILE A 131 6.90 -4.36 -12.47
CA ILE A 131 7.62 -4.04 -11.24
C ILE A 131 8.43 -2.78 -11.48
N ILE A 132 8.15 -1.73 -10.68
CA ILE A 132 8.86 -0.45 -10.73
C ILE A 132 9.63 -0.28 -9.43
N ILE A 133 10.95 -0.34 -9.50
CA ILE A 133 11.84 -0.18 -8.36
C ILE A 133 12.53 1.18 -8.45
N GLY A 134 12.60 1.88 -7.32
CA GLY A 134 13.32 3.17 -7.25
C GLY A 134 13.58 3.58 -5.81
N PRO A 135 14.72 4.24 -5.52
CA PRO A 135 15.03 4.80 -4.22
C PRO A 135 13.98 5.81 -3.73
N PRO A 136 13.97 6.19 -2.44
CA PRO A 136 13.18 7.31 -1.95
C PRO A 136 13.49 8.60 -2.76
N GLY A 137 12.48 9.44 -2.99
CA GLY A 137 12.64 10.71 -3.71
C GLY A 137 12.69 10.63 -5.24
N THR A 138 12.72 9.46 -5.86
CA THR A 138 12.75 9.30 -7.34
C THR A 138 11.43 9.62 -8.05
N GLY A 139 10.38 9.99 -7.30
CA GLY A 139 9.09 10.36 -7.86
C GLY A 139 8.16 9.19 -8.20
N LYS A 140 8.32 8.04 -7.53
CA LYS A 140 7.42 6.88 -7.74
C LYS A 140 5.94 7.25 -7.62
N THR A 141 5.59 8.08 -6.64
CA THR A 141 4.21 8.55 -6.45
C THR A 141 3.72 9.34 -7.66
N GLN A 142 4.58 10.15 -8.29
CA GLN A 142 4.22 10.87 -9.52
C GLN A 142 3.99 9.91 -10.69
N VAL A 143 4.82 8.86 -10.81
CA VAL A 143 4.64 7.81 -11.82
C VAL A 143 3.30 7.10 -11.62
N ILE A 144 2.95 6.74 -10.39
CA ILE A 144 1.66 6.09 -10.07
C ILE A 144 0.49 7.01 -10.43
N THR A 145 0.55 8.29 -10.05
CA THR A 145 -0.51 9.27 -10.40
C THR A 145 -0.61 9.46 -11.93
N ALA A 146 0.51 9.50 -12.63
CA ALA A 146 0.53 9.60 -14.10
C ALA A 146 -0.06 8.36 -14.77
N LEU A 147 0.23 7.16 -14.23
CA LEU A 147 -0.39 5.90 -14.69
C LEU A 147 -1.90 5.93 -14.50
N GLN A 148 -2.38 6.30 -13.32
CA GLN A 148 -3.82 6.44 -13.05
C GLN A 148 -4.49 7.39 -14.06
N GLN A 149 -3.87 8.55 -14.28
CA GLN A 149 -4.38 9.53 -15.24
C GLN A 149 -4.44 8.97 -16.66
N ARG A 150 -3.37 8.28 -17.12
CA ARG A 150 -3.36 7.68 -18.45
C ARG A 150 -4.36 6.54 -18.59
N ILE A 151 -4.46 5.67 -17.60
CA ILE A 151 -5.47 4.60 -17.57
C ILE A 151 -6.88 5.20 -17.64
N SER A 152 -7.15 6.25 -16.87
CA SER A 152 -8.45 6.95 -16.89
C SER A 152 -8.75 7.58 -18.27
N GLU A 153 -7.76 8.13 -18.96
CA GLU A 153 -7.93 8.72 -20.29
C GLU A 153 -8.15 7.67 -21.39
N LEU A 154 -7.49 6.51 -21.27
CA LEU A 154 -7.60 5.41 -22.24
C LEU A 154 -8.90 4.60 -22.07
N SER A 155 -9.47 4.66 -20.92
CA SER A 155 -10.63 3.90 -20.52
C SER A 155 -11.84 4.81 -20.43
N HIS A 156 -12.56 5.01 -21.52
CA HIS A 156 -13.78 5.80 -21.51
C HIS A 156 -14.63 5.55 -20.26
N GLU A 157 -14.77 6.56 -19.41
CA GLU A 157 -15.64 6.74 -18.21
C GLU A 157 -15.97 5.52 -17.29
N SER A 158 -15.95 4.30 -17.81
CA SER A 158 -16.37 3.10 -17.07
C SER A 158 -15.33 2.56 -16.10
N ILE A 159 -14.07 2.97 -16.16
CA ILE A 159 -12.94 2.36 -15.44
C ILE A 159 -12.49 3.14 -14.19
N GLN A 160 -13.06 4.29 -13.89
CA GLN A 160 -12.75 4.99 -12.62
C GLN A 160 -12.96 4.09 -11.38
N ARG A 161 -13.78 3.05 -11.50
CA ARG A 161 -14.04 2.05 -10.45
C ARG A 161 -13.10 0.84 -10.48
N SER A 162 -12.16 0.77 -11.41
CA SER A 162 -11.35 -0.42 -11.67
C SER A 162 -9.90 -0.33 -11.19
N ILE A 163 -9.48 0.82 -10.64
CA ILE A 163 -8.12 1.01 -10.13
C ILE A 163 -8.11 0.81 -8.63
N LEU A 164 -7.45 -0.25 -8.16
CA LEU A 164 -7.23 -0.50 -6.74
C LEU A 164 -5.80 -0.12 -6.36
N LEU A 165 -5.67 0.82 -5.44
CA LEU A 165 -4.41 1.20 -4.82
C LEU A 165 -4.29 0.59 -3.43
N THR A 166 -3.20 -0.12 -3.19
CA THR A 166 -2.93 -0.71 -1.90
C THR A 166 -1.53 -0.32 -1.41
N SER A 167 -1.39 -0.07 -0.13
CA SER A 167 -0.09 0.13 0.51
C SER A 167 -0.11 -0.40 1.93
N TYR A 168 1.06 -0.75 2.43
CA TYR A 168 1.26 -1.06 3.85
C TYR A 168 1.11 0.19 4.72
N GLN A 169 1.55 1.36 4.22
CA GLN A 169 1.47 2.64 4.92
C GLN A 169 0.25 3.42 4.43
N HIS A 170 -0.58 3.86 5.37
CA HIS A 170 -1.77 4.66 5.06
C HIS A 170 -1.42 5.97 4.35
N ASP A 171 -0.38 6.67 4.85
CA ASP A 171 0.08 7.93 4.28
C ASP A 171 0.48 7.82 2.80
N ALA A 172 0.98 6.66 2.39
CA ALA A 172 1.34 6.44 0.99
C ALA A 172 0.11 6.38 0.07
N VAL A 173 -0.98 5.79 0.54
CA VAL A 173 -2.26 5.78 -0.19
C VAL A 173 -2.86 7.18 -0.19
N ASP A 174 -2.87 7.86 0.96
CA ASP A 174 -3.43 9.21 1.08
C ASP A 174 -2.73 10.19 0.15
N ASN A 175 -1.41 10.17 0.09
CA ASN A 175 -0.63 10.99 -0.83
C ASN A 175 -0.97 10.78 -2.32
N VAL A 176 -1.32 9.55 -2.72
CA VAL A 176 -1.72 9.27 -4.09
C VAL A 176 -3.16 9.72 -4.33
N VAL A 177 -4.06 9.44 -3.38
CA VAL A 177 -5.48 9.83 -3.46
C VAL A 177 -5.62 11.36 -3.54
N ASP A 178 -4.91 12.11 -2.70
CA ASP A 178 -4.93 13.58 -2.71
C ASP A 178 -4.50 14.15 -4.06
N ARG A 179 -3.42 13.61 -4.63
CA ARG A 179 -2.95 14.02 -5.96
C ARG A 179 -3.94 13.64 -7.06
N SER A 180 -4.58 12.49 -6.94
CA SER A 180 -5.59 12.03 -7.90
C SER A 180 -6.84 12.89 -7.84
N ASN A 181 -7.27 13.33 -6.66
CA ASN A 181 -8.41 14.23 -6.45
C ASN A 181 -8.16 15.60 -7.12
N VAL A 182 -6.96 16.16 -6.99
CA VAL A 182 -6.56 17.40 -7.67
C VAL A 182 -6.70 17.27 -9.20
N MET A 183 -6.56 16.08 -9.74
CA MET A 183 -6.68 15.77 -11.17
C MET A 183 -8.11 15.41 -11.60
N GLY A 184 -9.08 15.47 -10.69
CA GLY A 184 -10.48 15.11 -10.97
C GLY A 184 -10.74 13.60 -10.98
N ILE A 185 -9.80 12.79 -10.52
CA ILE A 185 -9.98 11.34 -10.33
C ILE A 185 -10.40 11.11 -8.88
N ALA A 186 -11.70 11.07 -8.64
CA ALA A 186 -12.22 10.83 -7.29
C ALA A 186 -11.89 9.41 -6.82
N GLY A 187 -11.20 9.31 -5.68
CA GLY A 187 -10.86 8.04 -5.03
C GLY A 187 -11.73 7.77 -3.81
N LEU A 188 -12.19 6.53 -3.63
CA LEU A 188 -12.80 6.07 -2.41
C LEU A 188 -11.75 5.39 -1.53
N ARG A 189 -11.50 5.93 -0.36
CA ARG A 189 -10.62 5.30 0.64
C ARG A 189 -11.39 4.25 1.43
N VAL A 190 -10.86 3.02 1.46
CA VAL A 190 -11.40 1.92 2.24
C VAL A 190 -10.36 1.48 3.27
N GLY A 191 -10.75 1.45 4.54
CA GLY A 191 -9.89 1.02 5.64
C GLY A 191 -9.02 2.14 6.22
N GLY A 192 -8.56 1.89 7.45
CA GLY A 192 -7.70 2.80 8.20
C GLY A 192 -8.45 3.94 8.90
N LYS A 193 -8.31 4.01 10.20
CA LYS A 193 -8.35 5.25 10.98
C LYS A 193 -6.92 5.60 11.32
#